data_0c8768f9ccc9453382c57762287cba96
#
_entry.id   0c8768f9ccc9453382c57762287cba96
#
_cell.length_a   1.000
_cell.length_b   1.000
_cell.length_c   1.000
_cell.angle_alpha   90.00
_cell.angle_beta   90.00
_cell.angle_gamma   90.00
#
_symmetry.space_group_name_H-M   'P 1'
#
loop_
_entity.id
_entity.type
_entity.pdbx_description
1 polymer ?
#
loop_
_entity_poly.entity_id
_entity_poly.type
_entity_poly.pdbx_seq_one_letter_code
_entity_poly.pdbx_strand_id
1 'polypeptide(L)'
;EVVLIESGAPVMLAPLARRLAPRARLVYRVNDDMRLMKAPRFLMRAEIRAAEMVDRISTASPHLAQRFDPAKTTLDPMGIARDALAPPQANPYARNAGYDAVCAGTTLLDLGALIRIASAAPQWRLHVLGPHGFACETPANLLLHGEKSYAETLGYIAHADIGLAPYRDLPGVEYQTHNSNRIALYRHFGLPILGPDRLCHPSVPSIIGYSDPKWRFRCETRGPRPELLRDWSDLARRLVQNGETEPPLDVSIPPESA
;
A
#
# COMPACT_ATOMS: atom_id res chain seq x y z
N GLU A 1 -9.60 18.42 -21.52
CA GLU A 1 -9.90 18.42 -20.08
C GLU A 1 -10.00 16.98 -19.56
N VAL A 2 -9.58 16.77 -18.33
CA VAL A 2 -9.68 15.47 -17.63
C VAL A 2 -10.32 15.71 -16.27
N VAL A 3 -11.25 14.85 -15.90
CA VAL A 3 -11.83 14.79 -14.53
C VAL A 3 -11.38 13.49 -13.89
N LEU A 4 -10.64 13.60 -12.79
CA LEU A 4 -10.20 12.47 -11.99
C LEU A 4 -11.19 12.23 -10.85
N ILE A 5 -11.66 11.01 -10.73
CA ILE A 5 -12.55 10.54 -9.68
C ILE A 5 -11.81 9.45 -8.90
N GLU A 6 -11.73 9.57 -7.59
CA GLU A 6 -11.06 8.60 -6.73
C GLU A 6 -12.06 7.67 -6.02
N SER A 7 -11.55 6.54 -5.50
CA SER A 7 -12.33 5.61 -4.68
C SER A 7 -12.96 6.31 -3.46
N GLY A 8 -14.10 5.82 -3.00
CA GLY A 8 -14.85 6.37 -1.87
C GLY A 8 -15.96 7.32 -2.31
N ALA A 9 -16.27 8.34 -1.52
CA ALA A 9 -17.39 9.24 -1.78
C ALA A 9 -17.36 9.94 -3.16
N PRO A 10 -16.19 10.29 -3.76
CA PRO A 10 -16.14 10.93 -5.08
C PRO A 10 -16.81 10.15 -6.21
N VAL A 11 -16.95 8.82 -6.12
CA VAL A 11 -17.63 8.02 -7.16
C VAL A 11 -19.08 8.43 -7.38
N MET A 12 -19.71 9.03 -6.36
CA MET A 12 -21.09 9.55 -6.46
C MET A 12 -21.20 10.74 -7.39
N LEU A 13 -20.10 11.44 -7.64
CA LEU A 13 -20.07 12.64 -8.48
C LEU A 13 -19.88 12.31 -9.98
N ALA A 14 -19.62 11.06 -10.35
CA ALA A 14 -19.42 10.68 -11.74
C ALA A 14 -20.56 11.11 -12.68
N PRO A 15 -21.85 10.93 -12.35
CA PRO A 15 -22.94 11.40 -13.20
C PRO A 15 -22.98 12.93 -13.36
N LEU A 16 -22.69 13.66 -12.26
CA LEU A 16 -22.64 15.10 -12.30
C LEU A 16 -21.45 15.60 -13.14
N ALA A 17 -20.29 15.00 -12.96
CA ALA A 17 -19.10 15.32 -13.76
C ALA A 17 -19.35 15.12 -15.25
N ARG A 18 -19.95 14.00 -15.65
CA ARG A 18 -20.32 13.75 -17.07
C ARG A 18 -21.33 14.76 -17.61
N ARG A 19 -22.28 15.19 -16.77
CA ARG A 19 -23.29 16.20 -17.17
C ARG A 19 -22.68 17.59 -17.34
N LEU A 20 -21.81 18.02 -16.41
CA LEU A 20 -21.21 19.35 -16.41
C LEU A 20 -20.05 19.49 -17.40
N ALA A 21 -19.31 18.40 -17.64
CA ALA A 21 -18.16 18.37 -18.54
C ALA A 21 -18.29 17.19 -19.55
N PRO A 22 -19.27 17.26 -20.47
CA PRO A 22 -19.60 16.14 -21.36
C PRO A 22 -18.47 15.77 -22.32
N ARG A 23 -17.56 16.69 -22.60
CA ARG A 23 -16.39 16.47 -23.47
C ARG A 23 -15.12 16.11 -22.70
N ALA A 24 -15.12 16.23 -21.36
CA ALA A 24 -13.97 15.86 -20.55
C ALA A 24 -13.83 14.33 -20.51
N ARG A 25 -12.59 13.87 -20.52
CA ARG A 25 -12.28 12.47 -20.23
C ARG A 25 -12.41 12.23 -18.74
N LEU A 26 -13.26 11.31 -18.33
CA LEU A 26 -13.43 10.87 -16.97
C LEU A 26 -12.49 9.69 -16.68
N VAL A 27 -11.65 9.83 -15.69
CA VAL A 27 -10.72 8.78 -15.22
C VAL A 27 -11.11 8.41 -13.80
N TYR A 28 -11.37 7.13 -13.57
CA TYR A 28 -11.58 6.59 -12.21
C TYR A 28 -10.27 5.98 -11.70
N ARG A 29 -9.71 6.57 -10.62
CA ARG A 29 -8.55 6.04 -9.93
C ARG A 29 -9.00 5.18 -8.75
N VAL A 30 -8.73 3.87 -8.85
CA VAL A 30 -9.06 2.87 -7.83
C VAL A 30 -7.88 2.74 -6.88
N ASN A 31 -8.00 3.37 -5.71
CA ASN A 31 -6.97 3.33 -4.68
C ASN A 31 -7.24 2.23 -3.63
N ASP A 32 -8.52 1.90 -3.37
CA ASP A 32 -8.91 0.96 -2.32
C ASP A 32 -9.99 -0.02 -2.80
N ASP A 33 -10.02 -1.21 -2.21
CA ASP A 33 -11.19 -2.09 -2.29
C ASP A 33 -12.28 -1.60 -1.34
N MET A 34 -13.30 -0.94 -1.88
CA MET A 34 -14.40 -0.39 -1.09
C MET A 34 -15.17 -1.46 -0.29
N ARG A 35 -15.12 -2.74 -0.72
CA ARG A 35 -15.73 -3.85 0.02
C ARG A 35 -14.92 -4.18 1.27
N LEU A 36 -13.59 -4.25 1.14
CA LEU A 36 -12.68 -4.52 2.24
C LEU A 36 -12.67 -3.38 3.25
N MET A 37 -12.81 -2.14 2.76
CA MET A 37 -12.97 -0.93 3.58
C MET A 37 -14.35 -0.81 4.22
N LYS A 38 -15.25 -1.80 4.01
CA LYS A 38 -16.62 -1.84 4.54
C LYS A 38 -17.44 -0.59 4.17
N ALA A 39 -17.23 -0.07 2.95
CA ALA A 39 -17.99 1.05 2.45
C ALA A 39 -19.50 0.75 2.46
N PRO A 40 -20.35 1.74 2.71
CA PRO A 40 -21.80 1.58 2.64
C PRO A 40 -22.26 1.06 1.26
N ARG A 41 -23.31 0.25 1.25
CA ARG A 41 -23.83 -0.38 0.01
C ARG A 41 -24.14 0.62 -1.11
N PHE A 42 -24.59 1.81 -0.75
CA PHE A 42 -24.89 2.85 -1.74
C PHE A 42 -23.62 3.35 -2.46
N LEU A 43 -22.47 3.45 -1.76
CA LEU A 43 -21.18 3.80 -2.38
C LEU A 43 -20.69 2.68 -3.30
N MET A 44 -20.83 1.42 -2.91
CA MET A 44 -20.46 0.29 -3.77
C MET A 44 -21.31 0.24 -5.05
N ARG A 45 -22.61 0.58 -4.97
CA ARG A 45 -23.48 0.72 -6.15
C ARG A 45 -23.07 1.92 -7.01
N ALA A 46 -22.67 3.02 -6.38
CA ALA A 46 -22.17 4.20 -7.10
C ALA A 46 -20.85 3.90 -7.83
N GLU A 47 -19.96 3.09 -7.23
CA GLU A 47 -18.72 2.64 -7.88
C GLU A 47 -19.00 1.88 -9.18
N ILE A 48 -19.95 0.93 -9.15
CA ILE A 48 -20.32 0.16 -10.35
C ILE A 48 -20.78 1.11 -11.47
N ARG A 49 -21.70 2.05 -11.14
CA ARG A 49 -22.21 3.02 -12.12
C ARG A 49 -21.11 3.96 -12.63
N ALA A 50 -20.21 4.39 -11.75
CA ALA A 50 -19.07 5.22 -12.12
C ALA A 50 -18.14 4.46 -13.09
N ALA A 51 -17.82 3.20 -12.81
CA ALA A 51 -16.99 2.35 -13.66
C ALA A 51 -17.56 2.15 -15.07
N GLU A 52 -18.90 2.03 -15.18
CA GLU A 52 -19.58 1.97 -16.48
C GLU A 52 -19.47 3.28 -17.27
N MET A 53 -19.51 4.42 -16.57
CA MET A 53 -19.62 5.77 -17.15
C MET A 53 -18.30 6.40 -17.52
N VAL A 54 -17.20 6.03 -16.84
CA VAL A 54 -15.86 6.61 -17.08
C VAL A 54 -15.25 6.08 -18.36
N ASP A 55 -14.33 6.87 -18.92
CA ASP A 55 -13.63 6.53 -20.14
C ASP A 55 -12.38 5.67 -19.87
N ARG A 56 -11.82 5.76 -18.64
CA ARG A 56 -10.65 5.00 -18.21
C ARG A 56 -10.74 4.68 -16.72
N ILE A 57 -10.28 3.48 -16.37
CA ILE A 57 -10.09 3.05 -14.99
C ILE A 57 -8.59 2.83 -14.78
N SER A 58 -8.05 3.40 -13.70
CA SER A 58 -6.64 3.34 -13.34
C SER A 58 -6.48 2.71 -11.97
N THR A 59 -5.62 1.72 -11.82
CA THR A 59 -5.24 1.15 -10.52
C THR A 59 -3.77 0.74 -10.51
N ALA A 60 -3.16 0.69 -9.33
CA ALA A 60 -1.82 0.13 -9.18
C ALA A 60 -1.83 -1.39 -9.01
N SER A 61 -2.96 -1.97 -8.60
CA SER A 61 -3.08 -3.37 -8.23
C SER A 61 -3.63 -4.23 -9.36
N PRO A 62 -2.89 -5.26 -9.81
CA PRO A 62 -3.43 -6.30 -10.70
C PRO A 62 -4.67 -6.99 -10.10
N HIS A 63 -4.71 -7.18 -8.77
CA HIS A 63 -5.85 -7.76 -8.07
C HIS A 63 -7.11 -6.90 -8.21
N LEU A 64 -7.00 -5.57 -8.03
CA LEU A 64 -8.14 -4.66 -8.22
C LEU A 64 -8.55 -4.55 -9.69
N ALA A 65 -7.61 -4.60 -10.62
CA ALA A 65 -7.88 -4.50 -12.05
C ALA A 65 -8.85 -5.58 -12.53
N GLN A 66 -8.78 -6.78 -11.97
CA GLN A 66 -9.65 -7.92 -12.31
C GLN A 66 -11.15 -7.67 -12.03
N ARG A 67 -11.48 -6.62 -11.26
CA ARG A 67 -12.86 -6.26 -10.92
C ARG A 67 -13.56 -5.42 -11.99
N PHE A 68 -12.83 -4.92 -12.94
CA PHE A 68 -13.30 -3.93 -13.92
C PHE A 68 -13.11 -4.41 -15.36
N ASP A 69 -13.76 -3.72 -16.27
CA ASP A 69 -13.64 -3.99 -17.72
C ASP A 69 -12.17 -3.82 -18.16
N PRO A 70 -11.52 -4.88 -18.64
CA PRO A 70 -10.13 -4.82 -19.08
C PRO A 70 -9.91 -3.86 -20.25
N ALA A 71 -10.94 -3.60 -21.09
CA ALA A 71 -10.83 -2.66 -22.19
C ALA A 71 -10.66 -1.20 -21.75
N LYS A 72 -11.06 -0.89 -20.52
CA LYS A 72 -10.95 0.46 -19.93
C LYS A 72 -9.90 0.54 -18.82
N THR A 73 -9.37 -0.58 -18.35
CA THR A 73 -8.54 -0.64 -17.14
C THR A 73 -7.06 -0.64 -17.48
N THR A 74 -6.30 0.24 -16.81
CA THR A 74 -4.85 0.34 -16.94
C THR A 74 -4.17 0.16 -15.59
N LEU A 75 -2.99 -0.48 -15.61
CA LEU A 75 -2.12 -0.58 -14.45
C LEU A 75 -1.20 0.65 -14.41
N ASP A 76 -1.45 1.52 -13.45
CA ASP A 76 -0.65 2.70 -13.19
C ASP A 76 -0.08 2.59 -11.77
N PRO A 77 1.21 2.24 -11.62
CA PRO A 77 1.85 2.06 -10.32
C PRO A 77 1.73 3.30 -9.44
N MET A 78 1.73 3.09 -8.13
CA MET A 78 1.74 4.18 -7.15
C MET A 78 3.00 5.02 -7.32
N GLY A 79 2.85 6.34 -7.09
CA GLY A 79 3.95 7.26 -6.93
C GLY A 79 4.33 7.45 -5.46
N ILE A 80 5.48 8.06 -5.24
CA ILE A 80 5.94 8.55 -3.92
C ILE A 80 6.31 10.03 -4.03
N ALA A 81 6.26 10.75 -2.93
CA ALA A 81 6.66 12.17 -2.88
C ALA A 81 8.19 12.27 -2.80
N ARG A 82 8.88 12.18 -3.95
CA ARG A 82 10.37 12.17 -4.01
C ARG A 82 10.99 13.40 -3.36
N ASP A 83 10.39 14.57 -3.54
CA ASP A 83 10.89 15.81 -2.93
C ASP A 83 10.89 15.76 -1.40
N ALA A 84 9.90 15.09 -0.80
CA ALA A 84 9.86 14.89 0.65
C ALA A 84 10.91 13.87 1.15
N LEU A 85 11.41 13.01 0.27
CA LEU A 85 12.41 11.99 0.58
C LEU A 85 13.85 12.48 0.37
N ALA A 86 14.05 13.56 -0.41
CA ALA A 86 15.36 14.10 -0.75
C ALA A 86 16.18 14.62 0.44
N PRO A 87 15.59 15.33 1.45
CA PRO A 87 16.34 15.75 2.63
C PRO A 87 16.76 14.54 3.49
N PRO A 88 17.94 14.58 4.12
CA PRO A 88 18.33 13.56 5.09
C PRO A 88 17.28 13.46 6.20
N GLN A 89 16.83 12.24 6.48
CA GLN A 89 15.84 11.99 7.52
C GLN A 89 16.54 11.86 8.89
N ALA A 90 15.98 12.49 9.93
CA ALA A 90 16.50 12.36 11.29
C ALA A 90 16.28 10.92 11.79
N ASN A 91 17.31 10.33 12.39
CA ASN A 91 17.21 9.00 12.99
C ASN A 91 16.51 9.09 14.36
N PRO A 92 15.30 8.52 14.52
CA PRO A 92 14.56 8.55 15.77
C PRO A 92 14.97 7.43 16.75
N TYR A 93 15.79 6.48 16.30
CA TYR A 93 16.14 5.30 17.08
C TYR A 93 17.34 5.55 17.99
N ALA A 94 17.24 5.04 19.22
CA ALA A 94 18.42 4.98 20.11
C ALA A 94 19.40 3.94 19.55
N ARG A 95 20.69 4.22 19.64
CA ARG A 95 21.74 3.26 19.30
C ARG A 95 21.77 2.14 20.34
N ASN A 96 21.14 1.02 20.04
CA ASN A 96 21.09 -0.18 20.89
C ASN A 96 21.36 -1.42 20.03
N ALA A 97 21.72 -2.52 20.69
CA ALA A 97 21.75 -3.82 20.04
C ALA A 97 20.32 -4.28 19.78
N GLY A 98 20.05 -4.87 18.60
CA GLY A 98 18.74 -5.37 18.17
C GLY A 98 18.27 -4.71 16.89
N TYR A 99 17.04 -5.03 16.49
CA TYR A 99 16.45 -4.58 15.24
C TYR A 99 15.28 -3.63 15.49
N ASP A 100 15.21 -2.54 14.73
CA ASP A 100 14.08 -1.62 14.74
C ASP A 100 13.13 -1.97 13.59
N ALA A 101 11.95 -2.44 13.95
CA ALA A 101 10.89 -2.79 13.00
C ALA A 101 9.78 -1.74 13.03
N VAL A 102 9.42 -1.16 11.88
CA VAL A 102 8.44 -0.06 11.81
C VAL A 102 7.14 -0.48 11.16
N CYS A 103 6.02 -0.16 11.80
CA CYS A 103 4.66 -0.23 11.24
C CYS A 103 4.14 1.20 11.07
N ALA A 104 4.22 1.76 9.86
CA ALA A 104 3.76 3.10 9.56
C ALA A 104 2.28 3.09 9.13
N GLY A 105 1.39 3.57 10.01
CA GLY A 105 -0.06 3.62 9.81
C GLY A 105 -0.80 2.38 10.33
N THR A 106 -2.10 2.56 10.57
CA THR A 106 -2.96 1.56 11.25
C THR A 106 -4.15 1.10 10.41
N THR A 107 -4.22 1.46 9.12
CA THR A 107 -5.27 0.98 8.21
C THR A 107 -5.23 -0.54 8.08
N LEU A 108 -6.38 -1.20 8.27
CA LEU A 108 -6.54 -2.66 8.22
C LEU A 108 -5.58 -3.42 9.15
N LEU A 109 -5.14 -2.80 10.23
CA LEU A 109 -4.14 -3.36 11.14
C LEU A 109 -4.64 -4.64 11.81
N ASP A 110 -3.79 -5.67 11.83
CA ASP A 110 -3.90 -6.86 12.68
C ASP A 110 -3.01 -6.70 13.91
N LEU A 111 -3.59 -6.24 15.02
CA LEU A 111 -2.88 -6.12 16.28
C LEU A 111 -2.41 -7.48 16.82
N GLY A 112 -3.22 -8.52 16.61
CA GLY A 112 -2.84 -9.88 17.02
C GLY A 112 -1.57 -10.35 16.32
N ALA A 113 -1.40 -10.03 15.03
CA ALA A 113 -0.16 -10.32 14.32
C ALA A 113 1.04 -9.56 14.92
N LEU A 114 0.89 -8.27 15.24
CA LEU A 114 1.95 -7.50 15.89
C LEU A 114 2.37 -8.10 17.24
N ILE A 115 1.40 -8.49 18.07
CA ILE A 115 1.67 -9.15 19.37
C ILE A 115 2.41 -10.48 19.15
N ARG A 116 1.98 -11.30 18.19
CA ARG A 116 2.67 -12.58 17.88
C ARG A 116 4.11 -12.32 17.40
N ILE A 117 4.34 -11.34 16.53
CA ILE A 117 5.67 -10.98 16.02
C ILE A 117 6.54 -10.50 17.19
N ALA A 118 6.04 -9.58 18.03
CA ALA A 118 6.77 -9.06 19.17
C ALA A 118 7.20 -10.17 20.14
N SER A 119 6.30 -11.10 20.43
CA SER A 119 6.58 -12.27 21.29
C SER A 119 7.59 -13.24 20.67
N ALA A 120 7.52 -13.46 19.34
CA ALA A 120 8.40 -14.37 18.63
C ALA A 120 9.81 -13.79 18.38
N ALA A 121 9.96 -12.47 18.39
CA ALA A 121 11.21 -11.75 18.14
C ALA A 121 11.50 -10.74 19.27
N PRO A 122 11.83 -11.18 20.49
CA PRO A 122 12.04 -10.29 21.63
C PRO A 122 13.22 -9.33 21.46
N GLN A 123 14.16 -9.62 20.57
CA GLN A 123 15.27 -8.74 20.18
C GLN A 123 14.87 -7.62 19.21
N TRP A 124 13.64 -7.64 18.68
CA TRP A 124 13.13 -6.56 17.85
C TRP A 124 12.40 -5.53 18.71
N ARG A 125 12.49 -4.26 18.35
CA ARG A 125 11.64 -3.17 18.85
C ARG A 125 10.65 -2.84 17.75
N LEU A 126 9.37 -3.06 18.01
CA LEU A 126 8.30 -2.83 17.03
C LEU A 126 7.71 -1.42 17.26
N HIS A 127 7.99 -0.51 16.37
CA HIS A 127 7.52 0.88 16.42
C HIS A 127 6.25 1.03 15.59
N VAL A 128 5.12 1.28 16.25
CA VAL A 128 3.82 1.47 15.59
C VAL A 128 3.47 2.95 15.56
N LEU A 129 3.34 3.50 14.36
CA LEU A 129 2.99 4.89 14.10
C LEU A 129 1.55 4.98 13.59
N GLY A 130 0.82 5.96 14.07
CA GLY A 130 -0.57 6.24 13.68
C GLY A 130 -1.53 6.12 14.87
N PRO A 131 -2.79 6.53 14.67
CA PRO A 131 -3.80 6.49 15.71
C PRO A 131 -4.06 5.03 16.10
N HIS A 132 -4.12 4.78 17.39
CA HIS A 132 -4.44 3.46 17.94
C HIS A 132 -5.38 3.61 19.15
N GLY A 133 -6.32 2.71 19.25
CA GLY A 133 -7.24 2.59 20.40
C GLY A 133 -7.13 1.21 21.05
N PHE A 134 -5.88 0.73 21.24
CA PHE A 134 -5.66 -0.60 21.80
C PHE A 134 -5.93 -0.58 23.30
N ALA A 135 -6.91 -1.33 23.74
CA ALA A 135 -7.32 -1.49 25.14
C ALA A 135 -6.81 -2.83 25.74
N CYS A 136 -5.69 -3.34 25.25
CA CYS A 136 -5.09 -4.60 25.72
C CYS A 136 -3.63 -4.39 26.12
N GLU A 137 -3.14 -5.24 27.00
CA GLU A 137 -1.72 -5.32 27.29
C GLU A 137 -0.92 -5.74 26.05
N THR A 138 0.19 -5.06 25.84
CA THR A 138 1.09 -5.35 24.72
C THR A 138 2.47 -5.73 25.25
N PRO A 139 3.22 -6.59 24.52
CA PRO A 139 4.61 -6.88 24.88
C PRO A 139 5.46 -5.61 25.02
N ALA A 140 6.42 -5.62 25.96
CA ALA A 140 7.26 -4.45 26.26
C ALA A 140 8.07 -3.92 25.07
N ASN A 141 8.35 -4.78 24.08
CA ASN A 141 9.05 -4.43 22.84
C ASN A 141 8.10 -3.94 21.72
N LEU A 142 6.79 -3.82 21.97
CA LEU A 142 5.82 -3.21 21.07
C LEU A 142 5.56 -1.76 21.50
N LEU A 143 6.14 -0.81 20.79
CA LEU A 143 6.19 0.61 21.13
C LEU A 143 5.15 1.39 20.31
N LEU A 144 4.16 1.96 21.00
CA LEU A 144 3.05 2.69 20.37
C LEU A 144 3.35 4.20 20.44
N HIS A 145 3.57 4.83 19.28
CA HIS A 145 3.99 6.23 19.20
C HIS A 145 2.85 7.22 18.93
N GLY A 146 1.65 6.73 18.61
CA GLY A 146 0.55 7.59 18.14
C GLY A 146 0.80 8.20 16.76
N GLU A 147 0.08 9.26 16.46
CA GLU A 147 0.25 9.98 15.19
C GLU A 147 1.58 10.72 15.14
N LYS A 148 2.21 10.68 13.97
CA LYS A 148 3.45 11.38 13.67
C LYS A 148 3.28 12.22 12.40
N SER A 149 4.00 13.32 12.31
CA SER A 149 4.11 14.06 11.04
C SER A 149 4.69 13.17 9.94
N TYR A 150 4.45 13.55 8.69
CA TYR A 150 5.00 12.79 7.56
C TYR A 150 6.54 12.74 7.60
N ALA A 151 7.19 13.87 7.93
CA ALA A 151 8.65 13.93 8.07
C ALA A 151 9.19 13.00 9.17
N GLU A 152 8.56 12.97 10.35
CA GLU A 152 8.93 12.04 11.42
C GLU A 152 8.72 10.58 10.97
N THR A 153 7.59 10.29 10.31
CA THR A 153 7.30 8.95 9.77
C THR A 153 8.37 8.50 8.79
N LEU A 154 8.84 9.39 7.90
CA LEU A 154 9.94 9.10 7.00
C LEU A 154 11.24 8.80 7.76
N GLY A 155 11.53 9.53 8.84
CA GLY A 155 12.67 9.25 9.71
C GLY A 155 12.63 7.84 10.29
N TYR A 156 11.48 7.42 10.81
CA TYR A 156 11.30 6.04 11.29
C TYR A 156 11.50 5.01 10.18
N ILE A 157 10.99 5.24 8.97
CA ILE A 157 11.13 4.28 7.87
C ILE A 157 12.56 4.24 7.35
N ALA A 158 13.20 5.40 7.16
CA ALA A 158 14.54 5.50 6.58
C ALA A 158 15.62 4.82 7.41
N HIS A 159 15.41 4.73 8.72
CA HIS A 159 16.38 4.18 9.66
C HIS A 159 15.97 2.84 10.29
N ALA A 160 14.81 2.30 9.91
CA ALA A 160 14.39 0.97 10.34
C ALA A 160 15.20 -0.14 9.65
N ASP A 161 15.31 -1.28 10.32
CA ASP A 161 15.85 -2.49 9.74
C ASP A 161 14.79 -3.29 8.99
N ILE A 162 13.52 -3.20 9.43
CA ILE A 162 12.42 -4.05 8.96
C ILE A 162 11.14 -3.22 8.82
N GLY A 163 10.45 -3.36 7.70
CA GLY A 163 9.11 -2.83 7.49
C GLY A 163 8.04 -3.85 7.92
N LEU A 164 7.06 -3.43 8.70
CA LEU A 164 5.94 -4.26 9.10
C LEU A 164 4.67 -3.85 8.34
N ALA A 165 4.07 -4.79 7.64
CA ALA A 165 2.80 -4.63 6.92
C ALA A 165 1.73 -5.58 7.49
N PRO A 166 1.37 -5.46 8.79
CA PRO A 166 0.50 -6.39 9.48
C PRO A 166 -0.97 -6.11 9.15
N TYR A 167 -1.32 -6.30 7.90
CA TYR A 167 -2.70 -6.22 7.47
C TYR A 167 -3.49 -7.44 7.95
N ARG A 168 -4.78 -7.26 8.24
CA ARG A 168 -5.70 -8.38 8.48
C ARG A 168 -5.67 -9.32 7.28
N ASP A 169 -5.46 -10.60 7.52
CA ASP A 169 -5.42 -11.62 6.47
C ASP A 169 -6.84 -11.95 5.99
N LEU A 170 -7.39 -11.07 5.17
CA LEU A 170 -8.73 -11.17 4.60
C LEU A 170 -8.62 -11.33 3.08
N PRO A 171 -9.51 -12.13 2.45
CA PRO A 171 -9.60 -12.18 0.99
C PRO A 171 -9.77 -10.77 0.40
N GLY A 172 -8.96 -10.44 -0.58
CA GLY A 172 -8.92 -9.11 -1.18
C GLY A 172 -7.81 -8.20 -0.66
N VAL A 173 -7.15 -8.53 0.47
CA VAL A 173 -6.05 -7.71 1.01
C VAL A 173 -4.84 -7.65 0.07
N GLU A 174 -4.76 -8.56 -0.87
CA GLU A 174 -3.71 -8.68 -1.91
C GLU A 174 -3.49 -7.36 -2.67
N TYR A 175 -4.52 -6.51 -2.79
CA TYR A 175 -4.36 -5.22 -3.46
C TYR A 175 -3.37 -4.30 -2.75
N GLN A 176 -3.21 -4.44 -1.44
CA GLN A 176 -2.29 -3.63 -0.65
C GLN A 176 -0.82 -3.81 -1.07
N THR A 177 -0.47 -4.94 -1.64
CA THR A 177 0.89 -5.18 -2.17
C THR A 177 1.34 -4.07 -3.11
N HIS A 178 0.43 -3.52 -3.91
CA HIS A 178 0.72 -2.50 -4.92
C HIS A 178 0.13 -1.12 -4.62
N ASN A 179 -0.91 -1.05 -3.76
CA ASN A 179 -1.60 0.20 -3.45
C ASN A 179 -1.20 0.82 -2.10
N SER A 180 -0.48 0.09 -1.26
CA SER A 180 -0.08 0.59 0.05
C SER A 180 1.07 1.60 -0.04
N ASN A 181 0.84 2.84 0.40
CA ASN A 181 1.90 3.84 0.58
C ASN A 181 3.00 3.34 1.53
N ARG A 182 2.63 2.60 2.57
CA ARG A 182 3.55 1.98 3.52
C ARG A 182 4.51 1.04 2.81
N ILE A 183 3.99 0.09 2.01
CA ILE A 183 4.79 -0.86 1.26
C ILE A 183 5.66 -0.13 0.22
N ALA A 184 5.12 0.88 -0.46
CA ALA A 184 5.88 1.69 -1.41
C ALA A 184 7.08 2.38 -0.73
N LEU A 185 6.89 3.00 0.43
CA LEU A 185 7.98 3.63 1.18
C LEU A 185 9.02 2.60 1.66
N TYR A 186 8.59 1.44 2.17
CA TYR A 186 9.53 0.38 2.58
C TYR A 186 10.37 -0.12 1.41
N ARG A 187 9.78 -0.29 0.23
CA ARG A 187 10.49 -0.65 -1.01
C ARG A 187 11.49 0.43 -1.41
N HIS A 188 11.08 1.71 -1.32
CA HIS A 188 11.97 2.82 -1.63
C HIS A 188 13.23 2.82 -0.75
N PHE A 189 13.07 2.59 0.56
CA PHE A 189 14.21 2.48 1.48
C PHE A 189 14.86 1.09 1.50
N GLY A 190 14.33 0.14 0.75
CA GLY A 190 14.91 -1.21 0.58
C GLY A 190 14.74 -2.12 1.76
N LEU A 191 13.74 -1.88 2.61
CA LEU A 191 13.48 -2.72 3.77
C LEU A 191 12.96 -4.11 3.36
N PRO A 192 13.34 -5.19 4.06
CA PRO A 192 12.56 -6.41 4.07
C PRO A 192 11.20 -6.11 4.72
N ILE A 193 10.13 -6.68 4.17
CA ILE A 193 8.75 -6.39 4.61
C ILE A 193 8.13 -7.66 5.14
N LEU A 194 7.71 -7.66 6.41
CA LEU A 194 6.99 -8.79 7.00
C LEU A 194 5.49 -8.52 6.98
N GLY A 195 4.72 -9.45 6.42
CA GLY A 195 3.26 -9.33 6.31
C GLY A 195 2.55 -10.66 6.12
N PRO A 196 1.21 -10.69 6.00
CA PRO A 196 0.46 -11.90 5.70
C PRO A 196 0.84 -12.44 4.32
N ASP A 197 0.75 -13.77 4.16
CA ASP A 197 1.16 -14.47 2.94
C ASP A 197 0.44 -13.98 1.68
N ARG A 198 -0.80 -13.52 1.82
CA ARG A 198 -1.59 -12.92 0.73
C ARG A 198 -0.96 -11.67 0.10
N LEU A 199 -0.03 -11.02 0.78
CA LEU A 199 0.72 -9.90 0.22
C LEU A 199 1.90 -10.35 -0.65
N CYS A 200 2.33 -11.60 -0.53
CA CYS A 200 3.47 -12.11 -1.30
C CYS A 200 3.14 -12.12 -2.79
N HIS A 201 3.96 -11.45 -3.58
CA HIS A 201 3.80 -11.37 -5.02
C HIS A 201 5.17 -11.34 -5.70
N PRO A 202 5.36 -12.04 -6.83
CA PRO A 202 6.66 -12.08 -7.52
C PRO A 202 7.23 -10.71 -7.88
N SER A 203 6.37 -9.73 -8.22
CA SER A 203 6.79 -8.36 -8.52
C SER A 203 7.22 -7.54 -7.31
N VAL A 204 7.00 -8.04 -6.09
CA VAL A 204 7.42 -7.39 -4.84
C VAL A 204 8.16 -8.38 -3.95
N PRO A 205 9.36 -8.83 -4.36
CA PRO A 205 10.09 -9.89 -3.68
C PRO A 205 10.61 -9.48 -2.28
N SER A 206 10.49 -8.20 -1.91
CA SER A 206 10.81 -7.71 -0.56
C SER A 206 9.82 -8.18 0.51
N ILE A 207 8.63 -8.63 0.14
CA ILE A 207 7.65 -9.15 1.09
C ILE A 207 7.97 -10.57 1.50
N ILE A 208 7.94 -10.83 2.80
CA ILE A 208 8.14 -12.12 3.45
C ILE A 208 6.85 -12.45 4.18
N GLY A 209 6.26 -13.61 3.86
CA GLY A 209 5.00 -14.06 4.46
C GLY A 209 5.20 -14.64 5.86
N TYR A 210 4.15 -14.61 6.67
CA TYR A 210 4.18 -15.17 8.03
C TYR A 210 4.34 -16.70 8.06
N SER A 211 3.95 -17.41 7.00
CA SER A 211 4.12 -18.86 6.90
C SER A 211 5.55 -19.31 6.60
N ASP A 212 6.42 -18.40 6.17
CA ASP A 212 7.83 -18.73 5.97
C ASP A 212 8.48 -19.07 7.33
N PRO A 213 8.87 -20.33 7.58
CA PRO A 213 9.42 -20.72 8.87
C PRO A 213 10.72 -19.99 9.23
N LYS A 214 11.36 -19.39 8.24
CA LYS A 214 12.61 -18.61 8.38
C LYS A 214 12.37 -17.09 8.29
N TRP A 215 11.12 -16.61 8.45
CA TRP A 215 10.80 -15.21 8.25
C TRP A 215 11.70 -14.27 9.08
N ARG A 216 11.98 -14.61 10.33
CA ARG A 216 12.84 -13.83 11.21
C ARG A 216 14.25 -13.72 10.64
N PHE A 217 14.88 -14.85 10.36
CA PHE A 217 16.22 -14.89 9.77
C PHE A 217 16.28 -14.12 8.44
N ARG A 218 15.26 -14.28 7.58
CA ARG A 218 15.20 -13.58 6.30
C ARG A 218 15.05 -12.06 6.46
N CYS A 219 14.31 -11.59 7.47
CA CYS A 219 14.22 -10.18 7.78
C CYS A 219 15.55 -9.64 8.32
N GLU A 220 16.18 -10.34 9.24
CA GLU A 220 17.40 -9.91 9.92
C GLU A 220 18.64 -9.93 9.03
N THR A 221 18.70 -10.82 8.03
CA THR A 221 19.86 -10.96 7.14
C THR A 221 19.73 -10.26 5.80
N ARG A 222 18.54 -9.73 5.49
CA ARG A 222 18.28 -9.05 4.23
C ARG A 222 18.78 -7.60 4.30
N GLY A 223 19.90 -7.33 3.67
CA GLY A 223 20.40 -5.97 3.52
C GLY A 223 19.49 -5.07 2.68
N PRO A 224 19.61 -3.74 2.81
CA PRO A 224 18.81 -2.78 2.10
C PRO A 224 18.98 -2.91 0.57
N ARG A 225 17.87 -2.94 -0.15
CA ARG A 225 17.81 -2.96 -1.61
C ARG A 225 16.81 -1.92 -2.10
N PRO A 226 17.14 -0.62 -2.05
CA PRO A 226 16.26 0.46 -2.45
C PRO A 226 15.76 0.28 -3.89
N GLU A 227 14.46 0.52 -4.07
CA GLU A 227 13.84 0.53 -5.39
C GLU A 227 13.58 1.97 -5.83
N LEU A 228 13.91 2.27 -7.08
CA LEU A 228 13.59 3.55 -7.68
C LEU A 228 12.09 3.58 -8.07
N LEU A 229 11.25 4.04 -7.17
CA LEU A 229 9.83 4.21 -7.45
C LEU A 229 9.57 5.53 -8.21
N ARG A 230 8.46 5.58 -8.94
CA ARG A 230 8.04 6.78 -9.69
C ARG A 230 7.59 7.89 -8.74
N ASP A 231 7.74 9.13 -9.19
CA ASP A 231 7.19 10.28 -8.47
C ASP A 231 5.67 10.40 -8.69
N TRP A 232 4.98 11.09 -7.77
CA TRP A 232 3.56 11.41 -7.93
C TRP A 232 3.27 12.20 -9.19
N SER A 233 4.19 13.08 -9.62
CA SER A 233 4.05 13.87 -10.84
C SER A 233 4.06 12.98 -12.10
N ASP A 234 4.80 11.87 -12.07
CA ASP A 234 4.80 10.89 -13.16
C ASP A 234 3.45 10.18 -13.25
N LEU A 235 2.88 9.78 -12.12
CA LEU A 235 1.53 9.21 -12.08
C LEU A 235 0.49 10.22 -12.58
N ALA A 236 0.54 11.47 -12.09
CA ALA A 236 -0.39 12.52 -12.51
C ALA A 236 -0.35 12.75 -14.03
N ARG A 237 0.86 12.81 -14.62
CA ARG A 237 1.02 12.93 -16.07
C ARG A 237 0.38 11.75 -16.82
N ARG A 238 0.59 10.52 -16.37
CA ARG A 238 -0.02 9.30 -16.96
C ARG A 238 -1.55 9.31 -16.87
N LEU A 239 -2.11 9.81 -15.77
CA LEU A 239 -3.57 9.91 -15.60
C LEU A 239 -4.19 10.96 -16.55
N VAL A 240 -3.45 12.04 -16.85
CA VAL A 240 -3.93 13.14 -17.69
C VAL A 240 -3.65 12.90 -19.18
N GLN A 241 -2.55 12.25 -19.54
CA GLN A 241 -2.19 11.95 -20.94
C GLN A 241 -3.10 10.90 -21.57
N ASN A 242 -3.34 11.01 -22.87
CA ASN A 242 -4.01 9.98 -23.66
C ASN A 242 -3.05 8.79 -23.80
N GLY A 243 -3.36 7.73 -23.09
CA GLY A 243 -2.78 6.40 -23.11
C GLY A 243 -1.81 6.05 -24.24
N GLU A 244 -0.56 6.46 -24.17
CA GLU A 244 0.51 5.61 -24.63
C GLU A 244 0.69 4.58 -23.51
N THR A 245 0.01 3.46 -23.65
CA THR A 245 0.22 2.28 -22.83
C THR A 245 1.63 1.78 -23.11
N GLU A 246 2.55 1.93 -22.14
CA GLU A 246 3.61 0.93 -22.07
C GLU A 246 2.90 -0.44 -22.10
N PRO A 247 3.42 -1.42 -22.86
CA PRO A 247 2.81 -2.73 -22.92
C PRO A 247 2.58 -3.22 -21.49
N PRO A 248 1.47 -3.94 -21.25
CA PRO A 248 1.21 -4.49 -19.93
C PRO A 248 2.46 -5.24 -19.50
N LEU A 249 2.95 -4.95 -18.28
CA LEU A 249 3.96 -5.79 -17.67
C LEU A 249 3.46 -7.20 -17.80
N ASP A 250 4.22 -8.06 -18.46
CA ASP A 250 3.87 -9.46 -18.70
C ASP A 250 3.71 -10.14 -17.34
N VAL A 251 2.48 -10.10 -16.84
CA VAL A 251 2.07 -10.77 -15.61
C VAL A 251 1.51 -12.12 -16.05
N SER A 252 2.35 -12.95 -16.63
CA SER A 252 2.07 -14.37 -16.75
C SER A 252 2.03 -14.96 -15.36
N ILE A 253 0.83 -15.04 -14.81
CA ILE A 253 0.54 -15.82 -13.61
C ILE A 253 0.75 -17.27 -14.00
N PRO A 254 1.70 -18.02 -13.37
CA PRO A 254 1.76 -19.46 -13.59
C PRO A 254 0.40 -20.07 -13.20
N PRO A 255 -0.11 -21.05 -13.98
CA PRO A 255 -1.36 -21.71 -13.62
C PRO A 255 -1.23 -22.35 -12.25
N GLU A 256 -2.24 -22.15 -11.42
CA GLU A 256 -2.39 -22.86 -10.14
C GLU A 256 -2.26 -24.35 -10.41
N SER A 257 -1.25 -24.97 -9.82
CA SER A 257 -1.11 -26.42 -9.80
C SER A 257 -2.23 -27.01 -8.95
N ALA A 258 -3.10 -27.77 -9.60
CA ALA A 258 -4.17 -28.57 -9.03
C ALA A 258 -3.65 -29.58 -7.99
#